data_b72506a24defe01af9bae2ea5cca19f2
#
_entry.id   b72506a24defe01af9bae2ea5cca19f2
#
_cell.length_a   1.000
_cell.length_b   1.000
_cell.length_c   1.000
_cell.angle_alpha   90.00
_cell.angle_beta   90.00
_cell.angle_gamma   90.00
#
_symmetry.space_group_name_H-M   'P 1'
#
loop_
_entity.id
_entity.type
_entity.pdbx_description
1 polymer ?
#
loop_
_entity_poly.entity_id
_entity_poly.type
_entity_poly.pdbx_seq_one_letter_code
_entity_poly.pdbx_strand_id
1 'polypeptide(L)'
;MFPLSFAAWSFIRAPGTYRLSCPENVPIVEETMQNRQVIFVKRPVGEVTADCFELRAAETPEPADGEVLIRNIYLSCDPYMRSQMDENSGYARGAFGLGNVMPARVVGQIVKSRRKGFADGDFVWGFFAWELYTCHPASADLWHVDPAHGPISHGISVLGMPGLTAYAGMMNIGKVQPGETVFVSAASGAVGSVAGQLGRIAGARVVGSAGSAVKVAHMTNVLGFDAAYNYRDVEIGSALDEHCPDGIDVYFDNVGGETLDAV
;
A
#
# COMPACT_ATOMS: atom_id res chain seq x y z
N MET A 1 0.25 -0.16 6.10
CA MET A 1 -0.77 0.90 6.14
C MET A 1 -0.88 1.37 7.59
N PHE A 2 -0.56 2.63 7.88
CA PHE A 2 -0.57 3.18 9.24
C PHE A 2 -1.54 4.34 9.29
N PRO A 3 -2.45 4.41 10.28
CA PRO A 3 -3.29 5.59 10.48
C PRO A 3 -2.46 6.75 11.03
N LEU A 4 -2.68 7.94 10.52
CA LEU A 4 -2.03 9.19 10.95
C LEU A 4 -2.65 9.72 12.26
N SER A 5 -2.69 8.91 13.31
CA SER A 5 -2.96 9.43 14.65
C SER A 5 -1.67 9.43 15.45
N PHE A 6 -1.06 10.60 15.63
CA PHE A 6 0.18 10.78 16.37
C PHE A 6 -0.03 10.87 17.92
N ALA A 7 -1.16 10.39 18.41
CA ALA A 7 -1.39 10.25 19.84
C ALA A 7 -1.07 8.82 20.29
N ALA A 8 -0.01 8.69 21.06
CA ALA A 8 0.38 7.55 21.89
C ALA A 8 0.56 6.18 21.17
N TRP A 9 1.79 5.90 20.77
CA TRP A 9 2.25 4.54 20.52
C TRP A 9 2.41 3.81 21.85
N SER A 10 1.34 3.16 22.31
CA SER A 10 1.42 2.14 23.35
C SER A 10 1.20 0.79 22.69
N PHE A 11 2.25 -0.01 22.58
CA PHE A 11 2.14 -1.41 22.17
C PHE A 11 1.42 -2.18 23.29
N ILE A 12 0.12 -2.44 23.14
CA ILE A 12 -0.58 -3.41 23.96
C ILE A 12 -0.60 -4.72 23.17
N ARG A 13 0.18 -5.68 23.67
CA ARG A 13 0.18 -7.08 23.22
C ARG A 13 -1.04 -7.76 23.86
N ALA A 14 -2.08 -8.06 23.09
CA ALA A 14 -3.15 -8.95 23.50
C ALA A 14 -3.27 -10.12 22.51
N PRO A 15 -3.40 -11.38 22.99
CA PRO A 15 -3.52 -12.53 22.12
C PRO A 15 -4.94 -12.70 21.60
N GLY A 16 -5.09 -12.87 20.29
CA GLY A 16 -6.27 -13.45 19.66
C GLY A 16 -7.39 -12.48 19.32
N THR A 17 -7.58 -12.29 18.04
CA THR A 17 -8.61 -11.58 17.27
C THR A 17 -8.20 -10.19 16.78
N TYR A 18 -7.68 -10.13 15.56
CA TYR A 18 -7.60 -8.88 14.82
C TYR A 18 -9.00 -8.51 14.31
N ARG A 19 -9.78 -7.82 15.12
CA ARG A 19 -10.85 -6.97 14.61
C ARG A 19 -10.20 -5.61 14.31
N LEU A 20 -9.96 -5.31 13.05
CA LEU A 20 -9.78 -3.94 12.60
C LEU A 20 -11.13 -3.23 12.70
N SER A 21 -11.50 -2.79 13.90
CA SER A 21 -12.57 -1.81 14.04
C SER A 21 -11.99 -0.46 13.59
N CYS A 22 -12.35 -0.03 12.40
CA CYS A 22 -12.26 1.38 12.06
C CYS A 22 -13.10 2.14 13.09
N PRO A 23 -12.59 3.15 13.80
CA PRO A 23 -13.45 3.97 14.64
C PRO A 23 -14.43 4.71 13.73
N GLU A 24 -15.69 4.27 13.75
CA GLU A 24 -16.82 5.01 13.22
C GLU A 24 -16.93 6.28 14.06
N ASN A 25 -16.68 7.44 13.46
CA ASN A 25 -16.64 8.76 14.06
C ASN A 25 -15.37 9.11 14.87
N VAL A 26 -14.32 9.52 14.17
CA VAL A 26 -13.33 10.40 14.80
C VAL A 26 -13.97 11.79 14.87
N PRO A 27 -14.28 12.31 16.08
CA PRO A 27 -14.86 13.64 16.20
C PRO A 27 -13.88 14.66 15.60
N ILE A 28 -14.38 15.59 14.82
CA ILE A 28 -13.65 16.77 14.38
C ILE A 28 -13.53 17.64 15.63
N VAL A 29 -12.43 17.47 16.37
CA VAL A 29 -12.07 18.42 17.40
C VAL A 29 -11.57 19.65 16.67
N GLU A 30 -12.18 20.82 16.94
CA GLU A 30 -11.65 22.14 16.60
C GLU A 30 -10.38 22.45 17.44
N GLU A 31 -9.35 21.61 17.32
CA GLU A 31 -7.99 22.03 17.63
C GLU A 31 -7.50 22.86 16.46
N THR A 32 -6.85 23.98 16.74
CA THR A 32 -6.16 24.80 15.73
C THR A 32 -5.53 23.88 14.71
N MET A 33 -6.02 23.90 13.45
CA MET A 33 -5.60 23.00 12.39
C MET A 33 -4.13 23.28 12.04
N GLN A 34 -3.21 22.79 12.88
CA GLN A 34 -1.79 22.90 12.62
C GLN A 34 -1.37 21.74 11.75
N ASN A 35 -0.81 22.04 10.57
CA ASN A 35 -0.26 21.03 9.68
C ASN A 35 1.08 20.51 10.22
N ARG A 36 1.37 19.24 9.98
CA ARG A 36 2.67 18.60 10.20
C ARG A 36 3.07 17.86 8.94
N GLN A 37 4.33 18.02 8.56
CA GLN A 37 4.89 17.52 7.31
C GLN A 37 6.09 16.63 7.59
N VAL A 38 6.26 15.59 6.79
CA VAL A 38 7.48 14.77 6.76
C VAL A 38 8.34 15.25 5.60
N ILE A 39 9.45 15.88 5.92
CA ILE A 39 10.39 16.45 4.95
C ILE A 39 11.48 15.43 4.66
N PHE A 40 11.79 15.20 3.38
CA PHE A 40 12.93 14.38 2.97
C PHE A 40 14.21 15.20 3.01
N VAL A 41 15.07 14.96 3.99
CA VAL A 41 16.25 15.81 4.27
C VAL A 41 17.58 15.16 3.90
N LYS A 42 17.61 13.83 3.73
CA LYS A 42 18.85 13.09 3.47
C LYS A 42 18.59 11.88 2.62
N ARG A 43 19.42 11.64 1.61
CA ARG A 43 19.37 10.42 0.80
C ARG A 43 19.93 9.25 1.58
N PRO A 44 19.22 8.10 1.62
CA PRO A 44 19.70 6.90 2.31
C PRO A 44 20.90 6.29 1.57
N VAL A 45 21.86 5.79 2.34
CA VAL A 45 22.91 4.89 1.85
C VAL A 45 22.62 3.50 2.39
N GLY A 46 22.24 2.57 1.51
CA GLY A 46 21.71 1.27 1.92
C GLY A 46 20.26 1.37 2.39
N GLU A 47 19.98 0.95 3.61
CA GLU A 47 18.63 0.99 4.20
C GLU A 47 18.18 2.42 4.52
N VAL A 48 16.85 2.61 4.51
CA VAL A 48 16.23 3.88 4.88
C VAL A 48 16.16 3.99 6.39
N THR A 49 16.73 5.05 6.94
CA THR A 49 16.77 5.34 8.38
C THR A 49 15.99 6.60 8.73
N ALA A 50 15.61 6.75 10.00
CA ALA A 50 14.77 7.86 10.45
C ALA A 50 15.41 9.25 10.21
N ASP A 51 16.73 9.34 10.17
CA ASP A 51 17.48 10.58 9.90
C ASP A 51 17.40 11.05 8.43
N CYS A 52 16.81 10.24 7.54
CA CYS A 52 16.44 10.67 6.20
C CYS A 52 15.26 11.66 6.20
N PHE A 53 14.56 11.80 7.31
CA PHE A 53 13.32 12.56 7.43
C PHE A 53 13.36 13.55 8.61
N GLU A 54 12.67 14.66 8.43
CA GLU A 54 12.42 15.66 9.49
C GLU A 54 10.90 15.86 9.61
N LEU A 55 10.40 15.86 10.85
CA LEU A 55 9.03 16.29 11.13
C LEU A 55 9.00 17.81 11.32
N ARG A 56 8.22 18.50 10.50
CA ARG A 56 8.12 19.98 10.53
C ARG A 56 6.66 20.40 10.74
N ALA A 57 6.45 21.32 11.67
CA ALA A 57 5.20 22.03 11.81
C ALA A 57 5.06 23.05 10.67
N ALA A 58 3.85 23.18 10.13
CA ALA A 58 3.51 24.13 9.09
C ALA A 58 2.10 24.69 9.33
N GLU A 59 1.79 25.80 8.73
CA GLU A 59 0.41 26.31 8.68
C GLU A 59 -0.43 25.41 7.78
N THR A 60 -1.70 25.22 8.15
CA THR A 60 -2.64 24.54 7.26
C THR A 60 -2.99 25.46 6.10
N PRO A 61 -2.79 25.01 4.86
CA PRO A 61 -3.03 25.86 3.69
C PRO A 61 -4.52 26.10 3.48
N GLU A 62 -4.88 27.22 2.86
CA GLU A 62 -6.23 27.51 2.39
C GLU A 62 -6.35 27.17 0.91
N PRO A 63 -7.41 26.44 0.47
CA PRO A 63 -7.57 26.09 -0.92
C PRO A 63 -7.95 27.32 -1.76
N ALA A 64 -7.31 27.49 -2.91
CA ALA A 64 -7.66 28.45 -3.95
C ALA A 64 -8.85 27.93 -4.79
N ASP A 65 -9.34 28.75 -5.73
CA ASP A 65 -10.42 28.35 -6.63
C ASP A 65 -10.02 27.13 -7.46
N GLY A 66 -10.87 26.13 -7.48
CA GLY A 66 -10.62 24.83 -8.11
C GLY A 66 -9.84 23.84 -7.28
N GLU A 67 -9.39 24.19 -6.08
CA GLU A 67 -8.65 23.31 -5.17
C GLU A 67 -9.54 22.72 -4.07
N VAL A 68 -9.02 21.72 -3.39
CA VAL A 68 -9.62 21.15 -2.18
C VAL A 68 -8.57 21.03 -1.09
N LEU A 69 -8.95 21.31 0.16
CA LEU A 69 -8.17 21.00 1.34
C LEU A 69 -8.59 19.64 1.86
N ILE A 70 -7.63 18.72 1.98
CA ILE A 70 -7.84 17.33 2.37
C ILE A 70 -7.13 17.08 3.70
N ARG A 71 -7.85 16.51 4.67
CA ARG A 71 -7.25 15.88 5.85
C ARG A 71 -6.81 14.47 5.46
N ASN A 72 -5.51 14.20 5.47
CA ASN A 72 -4.96 12.90 5.14
C ASN A 72 -5.24 11.89 6.27
N ILE A 73 -5.73 10.69 5.91
CA ILE A 73 -6.11 9.65 6.87
C ILE A 73 -5.19 8.44 6.77
N TYR A 74 -4.96 7.95 5.54
CA TYR A 74 -4.06 6.85 5.25
C TYR A 74 -3.09 7.27 4.17
N LEU A 75 -1.82 6.95 4.36
CA LEU A 75 -0.79 7.09 3.33
C LEU A 75 -0.16 5.74 3.02
N SER A 76 0.21 5.56 1.76
CA SER A 76 0.90 4.38 1.29
C SER A 76 2.40 4.54 1.43
N CYS A 77 3.06 3.49 1.90
CA CYS A 77 4.51 3.37 1.89
C CYS A 77 4.88 2.26 0.90
N ASP A 78 5.31 2.67 -0.27
CA ASP A 78 5.50 1.77 -1.41
C ASP A 78 6.98 1.50 -1.69
N PRO A 79 7.37 0.28 -2.13
CA PRO A 79 8.77 -0.06 -2.42
C PRO A 79 9.45 0.85 -3.43
N TYR A 80 8.74 1.37 -4.43
CA TYR A 80 9.30 2.26 -5.44
C TYR A 80 9.85 3.57 -4.85
N MET A 81 9.35 3.99 -3.69
CA MET A 81 9.83 5.20 -2.99
C MET A 81 11.32 5.11 -2.67
N ARG A 82 11.82 3.89 -2.35
CA ARG A 82 13.26 3.70 -2.11
C ARG A 82 14.10 4.09 -3.33
N SER A 83 13.68 3.67 -4.54
CA SER A 83 14.34 4.07 -5.78
C SER A 83 14.31 5.58 -6.02
N GLN A 84 13.19 6.23 -5.69
CA GLN A 84 13.05 7.68 -5.86
C GLN A 84 13.83 8.51 -4.81
N MET A 85 14.29 7.89 -3.73
CA MET A 85 15.20 8.51 -2.78
C MET A 85 16.63 8.62 -3.32
N ASP A 86 17.00 7.86 -4.34
CA ASP A 86 18.29 7.97 -5.01
C ASP A 86 18.28 9.12 -6.03
N GLU A 87 19.42 9.80 -6.19
CA GLU A 87 19.55 10.96 -7.08
C GLU A 87 19.30 10.57 -8.55
N ASN A 88 19.76 9.40 -8.94
CA ASN A 88 19.64 8.85 -10.28
C ASN A 88 18.48 7.83 -10.38
N SER A 89 17.31 8.19 -9.86
CA SER A 89 16.16 7.33 -9.95
C SER A 89 15.74 7.08 -11.39
N GLY A 90 15.64 5.80 -11.77
CA GLY A 90 15.10 5.39 -13.08
C GLY A 90 13.58 5.46 -13.19
N TYR A 91 12.88 5.90 -12.16
CA TYR A 91 11.43 6.04 -12.17
C TYR A 91 10.98 7.24 -13.02
N ALA A 92 9.87 7.09 -13.74
CA ALA A 92 9.33 8.10 -14.64
C ALA A 92 9.06 9.48 -13.98
N ARG A 93 8.82 9.50 -12.67
CA ARG A 93 8.63 10.73 -11.88
C ARG A 93 9.95 11.32 -11.34
N GLY A 94 11.08 10.68 -11.62
CA GLY A 94 12.39 11.11 -11.14
C GLY A 94 12.63 10.91 -9.65
N ALA A 95 13.69 11.51 -9.14
CA ALA A 95 14.09 11.45 -7.74
C ALA A 95 13.30 12.43 -6.87
N PHE A 96 13.10 12.08 -5.60
CA PHE A 96 12.57 13.02 -4.61
C PHE A 96 13.54 14.16 -4.34
N GLY A 97 13.01 15.38 -4.27
CA GLY A 97 13.80 16.58 -3.93
C GLY A 97 14.10 16.63 -2.43
N LEU A 98 15.38 16.87 -2.08
CA LEU A 98 15.75 17.17 -0.69
C LEU A 98 15.10 18.48 -0.24
N GLY A 99 14.64 18.52 1.01
CA GLY A 99 13.94 19.67 1.60
C GLY A 99 12.45 19.73 1.28
N ASN A 100 11.94 18.84 0.43
CA ASN A 100 10.53 18.77 0.08
C ASN A 100 9.75 17.81 1.00
N VAL A 101 8.43 18.03 1.10
CA VAL A 101 7.53 17.07 1.74
C VAL A 101 7.53 15.77 0.94
N MET A 102 7.57 14.63 1.63
CA MET A 102 7.52 13.31 0.98
C MET A 102 6.20 13.13 0.23
N PRO A 103 6.22 12.85 -1.08
CA PRO A 103 5.00 12.56 -1.82
C PRO A 103 4.55 11.11 -1.60
N ALA A 104 3.24 10.87 -1.63
CA ALA A 104 2.66 9.53 -1.52
C ALA A 104 1.28 9.42 -2.16
N ARG A 105 0.83 8.18 -2.34
CA ARG A 105 -0.60 7.91 -2.51
C ARG A 105 -1.28 7.96 -1.15
N VAL A 106 -2.37 8.69 -1.07
CA VAL A 106 -3.06 8.99 0.18
C VAL A 106 -4.56 8.84 -0.01
N VAL A 107 -5.25 8.37 1.02
CA VAL A 107 -6.69 8.52 1.19
C VAL A 107 -6.93 9.55 2.28
N GLY A 108 -7.81 10.50 2.01
CA GLY A 108 -8.19 11.54 2.96
C GLY A 108 -9.64 11.94 2.82
N GLN A 109 -10.04 12.86 3.68
CA GLN A 109 -11.37 13.47 3.67
C GLN A 109 -11.25 14.94 3.33
N ILE A 110 -12.08 15.42 2.42
CA ILE A 110 -12.15 16.85 2.07
C ILE A 110 -12.74 17.60 3.27
N VAL A 111 -11.98 18.56 3.78
CA VAL A 111 -12.43 19.45 4.86
C VAL A 111 -12.91 20.80 4.34
N LYS A 112 -12.46 21.20 3.14
CA LYS A 112 -12.91 22.41 2.46
C LYS A 112 -12.73 22.24 0.95
N SER A 113 -13.80 22.47 0.19
CA SER A 113 -13.78 22.37 -1.27
C SER A 113 -14.08 23.71 -1.94
N ARG A 114 -13.26 24.03 -2.96
CA ARG A 114 -13.53 25.05 -3.97
C ARG A 114 -13.48 24.45 -5.38
N ARG A 115 -13.58 23.11 -5.49
CA ARG A 115 -13.51 22.36 -6.75
C ARG A 115 -14.86 21.77 -7.10
N LYS A 116 -15.34 22.04 -8.32
CA LYS A 116 -16.60 21.47 -8.82
C LYS A 116 -16.51 19.93 -8.84
N GLY A 117 -17.56 19.27 -8.36
CA GLY A 117 -17.67 17.81 -8.32
C GLY A 117 -17.09 17.17 -7.06
N PHE A 118 -16.61 17.96 -6.11
CA PHE A 118 -16.10 17.50 -4.81
C PHE A 118 -16.71 18.37 -3.70
N ALA A 119 -17.25 17.73 -2.66
CA ALA A 119 -17.88 18.39 -1.54
C ALA A 119 -17.09 18.19 -0.23
N ASP A 120 -17.33 19.10 0.74
CA ASP A 120 -16.84 18.92 2.10
C ASP A 120 -17.42 17.61 2.67
N GLY A 121 -16.55 16.80 3.29
CA GLY A 121 -16.90 15.48 3.82
C GLY A 121 -16.64 14.31 2.86
N ASP A 122 -16.45 14.52 1.56
CA ASP A 122 -16.14 13.47 0.61
C ASP A 122 -14.82 12.78 0.97
N PHE A 123 -14.79 11.44 0.85
CA PHE A 123 -13.55 10.70 0.89
C PHE A 123 -12.95 10.60 -0.51
N VAL A 124 -11.65 10.84 -0.57
CA VAL A 124 -10.92 10.89 -1.84
C VAL A 124 -9.57 10.19 -1.72
N TRP A 125 -9.04 9.73 -2.84
CA TRP A 125 -7.66 9.28 -2.95
C TRP A 125 -6.95 9.94 -4.12
N GLY A 126 -5.64 10.07 -3.99
CA GLY A 126 -4.79 10.68 -5.01
C GLY A 126 -3.32 10.60 -4.65
N PHE A 127 -2.52 11.36 -5.39
CA PHE A 127 -1.09 11.50 -5.13
C PHE A 127 -0.87 12.82 -4.39
N PHE A 128 -0.68 12.74 -3.08
CA PHE A 128 -0.55 13.87 -2.16
C PHE A 128 0.84 13.86 -1.51
N ALA A 129 0.89 14.24 -0.22
CA ALA A 129 2.12 14.32 0.54
C ALA A 129 1.99 13.68 1.93
N TRP A 130 3.12 13.37 2.55
CA TRP A 130 3.20 12.91 3.94
C TRP A 130 3.04 14.11 4.87
N GLU A 131 1.81 14.54 5.04
CA GLU A 131 1.41 15.64 5.90
C GLU A 131 -0.01 15.41 6.43
N LEU A 132 -0.45 16.20 7.42
CA LEU A 132 -1.79 16.04 7.97
C LEU A 132 -2.85 16.64 7.04
N TYR A 133 -2.57 17.78 6.42
CA TYR A 133 -3.48 18.50 5.54
C TYR A 133 -2.79 18.85 4.23
N THR A 134 -3.37 18.45 3.12
CA THR A 134 -2.87 18.74 1.77
C THR A 134 -3.85 19.62 1.02
N CYS A 135 -3.39 20.72 0.44
CA CYS A 135 -4.10 21.44 -0.59
C CYS A 135 -3.86 20.78 -1.93
N HIS A 136 -4.91 20.21 -2.54
CA HIS A 136 -4.78 19.44 -3.78
C HIS A 136 -5.19 20.30 -4.97
N PRO A 137 -4.30 20.51 -5.98
CA PRO A 137 -4.52 21.41 -7.08
C PRO A 137 -5.58 20.92 -8.07
N ALA A 138 -6.27 21.85 -8.71
CA ALA A 138 -7.28 21.56 -9.72
C ALA A 138 -6.79 20.74 -10.91
N SER A 139 -5.51 20.88 -11.25
CA SER A 139 -4.87 20.22 -12.41
C SER A 139 -4.48 18.76 -12.15
N ALA A 140 -4.52 18.30 -10.90
CA ALA A 140 -4.13 16.94 -10.56
C ALA A 140 -5.34 16.02 -10.39
N ASP A 141 -5.13 14.74 -10.67
CA ASP A 141 -6.16 13.72 -10.59
C ASP A 141 -6.57 13.46 -9.14
N LEU A 142 -7.86 13.41 -8.92
CA LEU A 142 -8.48 13.13 -7.64
C LEU A 142 -9.68 12.22 -7.85
N TRP A 143 -9.78 11.16 -7.06
CA TRP A 143 -10.85 10.15 -7.20
C TRP A 143 -11.63 10.01 -5.90
N HIS A 144 -12.94 9.84 -6.02
CA HIS A 144 -13.81 9.55 -4.89
C HIS A 144 -13.53 8.14 -4.34
N VAL A 145 -13.69 8.01 -3.03
CA VAL A 145 -13.79 6.72 -2.33
C VAL A 145 -15.16 6.66 -1.68
N ASP A 146 -15.99 5.73 -2.14
CA ASP A 146 -17.32 5.52 -1.55
C ASP A 146 -17.23 4.56 -0.37
N PRO A 147 -17.44 5.01 0.88
CA PRO A 147 -17.41 4.15 2.05
C PRO A 147 -18.51 3.08 2.08
N ALA A 148 -19.56 3.21 1.26
CA ALA A 148 -20.59 2.17 1.11
C ALA A 148 -20.04 0.90 0.43
N HIS A 149 -18.96 1.00 -0.34
CA HIS A 149 -18.33 -0.14 -1.01
C HIS A 149 -17.24 -0.83 -0.16
N GLY A 150 -16.99 -0.35 1.06
CA GLY A 150 -16.03 -0.93 2.00
C GLY A 150 -15.13 0.10 2.67
N PRO A 151 -14.15 -0.34 3.46
CA PRO A 151 -13.22 0.55 4.15
C PRO A 151 -12.53 1.54 3.19
N ILE A 152 -12.44 2.79 3.57
CA ILE A 152 -11.81 3.84 2.73
C ILE A 152 -10.34 3.54 2.39
N SER A 153 -9.65 2.73 3.21
CA SER A 153 -8.30 2.25 2.93
C SER A 153 -8.19 1.43 1.64
N HIS A 154 -9.32 0.94 1.10
CA HIS A 154 -9.35 0.27 -0.21
C HIS A 154 -8.84 1.19 -1.33
N GLY A 155 -8.98 2.50 -1.22
CA GLY A 155 -8.49 3.47 -2.21
C GLY A 155 -6.96 3.47 -2.42
N ILE A 156 -6.19 2.98 -1.46
CA ILE A 156 -4.72 2.81 -1.59
C ILE A 156 -4.28 1.34 -1.49
N SER A 157 -5.20 0.39 -1.45
CA SER A 157 -4.94 -1.05 -1.41
C SER A 157 -5.57 -1.77 -2.61
N VAL A 158 -6.66 -2.53 -2.40
CA VAL A 158 -7.28 -3.37 -3.43
C VAL A 158 -7.89 -2.57 -4.61
N LEU A 159 -8.43 -1.38 -4.36
CA LEU A 159 -8.93 -0.47 -5.41
C LEU A 159 -7.88 0.57 -5.84
N GLY A 160 -6.71 0.58 -5.21
CA GLY A 160 -5.58 1.45 -5.52
C GLY A 160 -4.51 0.76 -6.37
N MET A 161 -3.29 1.30 -6.32
CA MET A 161 -2.16 0.80 -7.11
C MET A 161 -1.84 -0.67 -6.85
N PRO A 162 -1.82 -1.19 -5.61
CA PRO A 162 -1.52 -2.61 -5.38
C PRO A 162 -2.52 -3.55 -6.06
N GLY A 163 -3.82 -3.25 -5.95
CA GLY A 163 -4.85 -4.05 -6.60
C GLY A 163 -4.81 -3.95 -8.12
N LEU A 164 -4.59 -2.76 -8.68
CA LEU A 164 -4.43 -2.57 -10.12
C LEU A 164 -3.21 -3.33 -10.65
N THR A 165 -2.09 -3.30 -9.93
CA THR A 165 -0.88 -4.04 -10.28
C THR A 165 -1.14 -5.55 -10.29
N ALA A 166 -1.79 -6.06 -9.24
CA ALA A 166 -2.16 -7.48 -9.16
C ALA A 166 -3.12 -7.88 -10.29
N TYR A 167 -4.14 -7.07 -10.56
CA TYR A 167 -5.10 -7.32 -11.64
C TYR A 167 -4.42 -7.33 -13.01
N ALA A 168 -3.64 -6.32 -13.32
CA ALA A 168 -2.93 -6.24 -14.60
C ALA A 168 -1.97 -7.42 -14.80
N GLY A 169 -1.20 -7.77 -13.75
CA GLY A 169 -0.28 -8.90 -13.80
C GLY A 169 -0.99 -10.24 -13.97
N MET A 170 -2.01 -10.51 -13.18
CA MET A 170 -2.73 -11.80 -13.20
C MET A 170 -3.64 -11.95 -14.41
N MET A 171 -4.47 -10.94 -14.69
CA MET A 171 -5.55 -11.07 -15.68
C MET A 171 -5.14 -10.65 -17.08
N ASN A 172 -4.30 -9.61 -17.23
CA ASN A 172 -3.96 -9.09 -18.56
C ASN A 172 -2.66 -9.70 -19.11
N ILE A 173 -1.67 -9.94 -18.22
CA ILE A 173 -0.35 -10.47 -18.62
C ILE A 173 -0.32 -11.98 -18.41
N GLY A 174 -0.50 -12.47 -17.18
CA GLY A 174 -0.52 -13.89 -16.85
C GLY A 174 -1.67 -14.65 -17.50
N LYS A 175 -2.83 -13.99 -17.67
CA LYS A 175 -4.05 -14.57 -18.26
C LYS A 175 -4.42 -15.90 -17.63
N VAL A 176 -4.33 -15.96 -16.32
CA VAL A 176 -4.52 -17.16 -15.50
C VAL A 176 -5.81 -17.89 -15.87
N GLN A 177 -5.69 -19.22 -16.09
CA GLN A 177 -6.78 -20.09 -16.46
C GLN A 177 -7.15 -21.05 -15.32
N PRO A 178 -8.38 -21.58 -15.29
CA PRO A 178 -8.77 -22.63 -14.34
C PRO A 178 -7.87 -23.87 -14.48
N GLY A 179 -7.43 -24.39 -13.33
CA GLY A 179 -6.58 -25.58 -13.23
C GLY A 179 -5.09 -25.33 -13.33
N GLU A 180 -4.66 -24.12 -13.67
CA GLU A 180 -3.24 -23.73 -13.62
C GLU A 180 -2.71 -23.63 -12.19
N THR A 181 -1.40 -23.74 -12.03
CA THR A 181 -0.67 -23.49 -10.79
C THR A 181 -0.03 -22.10 -10.83
N VAL A 182 -0.45 -21.25 -9.91
CA VAL A 182 0.09 -19.90 -9.71
C VAL A 182 0.99 -19.88 -8.50
N PHE A 183 2.23 -19.46 -8.66
CA PHE A 183 3.13 -19.16 -7.55
C PHE A 183 3.25 -17.64 -7.36
N VAL A 184 3.18 -17.18 -6.11
CA VAL A 184 3.30 -15.75 -5.75
C VAL A 184 4.39 -15.57 -4.70
N SER A 185 5.44 -14.83 -5.02
CA SER A 185 6.45 -14.44 -4.02
C SER A 185 5.98 -13.22 -3.20
N ALA A 186 6.45 -13.07 -1.95
CA ALA A 186 5.96 -12.06 -0.99
C ALA A 186 4.42 -11.99 -0.93
N ALA A 187 3.78 -13.15 -0.94
CA ALA A 187 2.35 -13.33 -1.19
C ALA A 187 1.42 -12.76 -0.11
N SER A 188 1.93 -12.46 1.09
CA SER A 188 1.15 -11.77 2.14
C SER A 188 1.24 -10.23 2.07
N GLY A 189 1.99 -9.70 1.07
CA GLY A 189 2.14 -8.26 0.85
C GLY A 189 0.92 -7.62 0.17
N ALA A 190 0.95 -6.30 0.01
CA ALA A 190 -0.18 -5.54 -0.54
C ALA A 190 -0.59 -5.98 -1.96
N VAL A 191 0.39 -6.27 -2.83
CA VAL A 191 0.15 -6.77 -4.19
C VAL A 191 -0.07 -8.28 -4.17
N GLY A 192 0.82 -9.04 -3.52
CA GLY A 192 0.79 -10.50 -3.54
C GLY A 192 -0.49 -11.10 -2.96
N SER A 193 -1.05 -10.50 -1.89
CA SER A 193 -2.31 -10.96 -1.32
C SER A 193 -3.50 -10.81 -2.27
N VAL A 194 -3.51 -9.77 -3.09
CA VAL A 194 -4.55 -9.58 -4.11
C VAL A 194 -4.29 -10.50 -5.30
N ALA A 195 -3.04 -10.61 -5.75
CA ALA A 195 -2.68 -11.50 -6.86
C ALA A 195 -3.11 -12.94 -6.60
N GLY A 196 -2.78 -13.48 -5.42
CA GLY A 196 -3.19 -14.85 -5.07
C GLY A 196 -4.69 -15.04 -4.99
N GLN A 197 -5.43 -14.09 -4.43
CA GLN A 197 -6.90 -14.17 -4.41
C GLN A 197 -7.50 -14.09 -5.83
N LEU A 198 -6.94 -13.27 -6.72
CA LEU A 198 -7.35 -13.24 -8.12
C LEU A 198 -7.08 -14.58 -8.84
N GLY A 199 -5.92 -15.21 -8.59
CA GLY A 199 -5.62 -16.54 -9.09
C GLY A 199 -6.67 -17.57 -8.66
N ARG A 200 -7.06 -17.56 -7.39
CA ARG A 200 -8.14 -18.42 -6.89
C ARG A 200 -9.50 -18.14 -7.53
N ILE A 201 -9.85 -16.87 -7.67
CA ILE A 201 -11.10 -16.47 -8.35
C ILE A 201 -11.11 -16.98 -9.79
N ALA A 202 -9.96 -17.00 -10.46
CA ALA A 202 -9.78 -17.55 -11.80
C ALA A 202 -9.85 -19.10 -11.84
N GLY A 203 -9.85 -19.76 -10.68
CA GLY A 203 -9.91 -21.23 -10.59
C GLY A 203 -8.55 -21.93 -10.63
N ALA A 204 -7.48 -21.19 -10.40
CA ALA A 204 -6.12 -21.73 -10.32
C ALA A 204 -5.82 -22.27 -8.90
N ARG A 205 -4.87 -23.21 -8.83
CA ARG A 205 -4.17 -23.58 -7.59
C ARG A 205 -3.19 -22.48 -7.25
N VAL A 206 -3.21 -21.96 -6.02
CA VAL A 206 -2.35 -20.84 -5.61
C VAL A 206 -1.42 -21.23 -4.50
N VAL A 207 -0.12 -21.07 -4.75
CA VAL A 207 0.97 -21.29 -3.81
C VAL A 207 1.65 -19.96 -3.50
N GLY A 208 2.00 -19.70 -2.25
CA GLY A 208 2.61 -18.44 -1.86
C GLY A 208 3.80 -18.58 -0.93
N SER A 209 4.75 -17.65 -1.01
CA SER A 209 5.85 -17.57 -0.04
C SER A 209 5.83 -16.27 0.76
N ALA A 210 6.23 -16.35 2.04
CA ALA A 210 6.39 -15.21 2.94
C ALA A 210 7.49 -15.47 3.97
N GLY A 211 7.90 -14.44 4.72
CA GLY A 211 9.06 -14.51 5.62
C GLY A 211 8.70 -14.74 7.11
N SER A 212 7.52 -15.29 7.43
CA SER A 212 7.20 -15.71 8.80
C SER A 212 6.00 -16.65 8.85
N ALA A 213 5.96 -17.52 9.88
CA ALA A 213 4.87 -18.48 10.10
C ALA A 213 3.49 -17.81 10.23
N VAL A 214 3.41 -16.62 10.87
CA VAL A 214 2.14 -15.86 10.97
C VAL A 214 1.62 -15.43 9.59
N LYS A 215 2.49 -15.00 8.70
CA LYS A 215 2.14 -14.64 7.33
C LYS A 215 1.72 -15.85 6.51
N VAL A 216 2.40 -16.98 6.68
CA VAL A 216 2.02 -18.26 6.04
C VAL A 216 0.63 -18.67 6.48
N ALA A 217 0.36 -18.72 7.79
CA ALA A 217 -0.96 -19.04 8.32
C ALA A 217 -2.06 -18.07 7.84
N HIS A 218 -1.74 -16.77 7.69
CA HIS A 218 -2.69 -15.80 7.13
C HIS A 218 -3.04 -16.11 5.66
N MET A 219 -2.05 -16.47 4.85
CA MET A 219 -2.27 -16.82 3.44
C MET A 219 -3.21 -18.03 3.30
N THR A 220 -2.98 -19.10 4.05
CA THR A 220 -3.79 -20.32 3.95
C THR A 220 -5.15 -20.18 4.62
N ASN A 221 -5.20 -19.64 5.85
CA ASN A 221 -6.42 -19.64 6.67
C ASN A 221 -7.37 -18.48 6.36
N VAL A 222 -6.85 -17.34 5.86
CA VAL A 222 -7.64 -16.12 5.63
C VAL A 222 -7.76 -15.81 4.15
N LEU A 223 -6.64 -15.79 3.41
CA LEU A 223 -6.65 -15.48 1.98
C LEU A 223 -7.00 -16.70 1.12
N GLY A 224 -6.97 -17.90 1.72
CA GLY A 224 -7.40 -19.14 1.13
C GLY A 224 -6.44 -19.70 0.08
N PHE A 225 -5.14 -19.42 0.16
CA PHE A 225 -4.15 -20.07 -0.69
C PHE A 225 -4.13 -21.58 -0.44
N ASP A 226 -3.91 -22.36 -1.48
CA ASP A 226 -3.91 -23.82 -1.40
C ASP A 226 -2.68 -24.36 -0.65
N ALA A 227 -1.53 -23.66 -0.79
CA ALA A 227 -0.33 -23.90 -0.02
C ALA A 227 0.47 -22.62 0.21
N ALA A 228 1.26 -22.59 1.26
CA ALA A 228 2.19 -21.49 1.51
C ALA A 228 3.37 -21.97 2.37
N TYR A 229 4.54 -21.36 2.18
CA TYR A 229 5.72 -21.68 2.95
C TYR A 229 6.50 -20.44 3.41
N ASN A 230 7.31 -20.62 4.46
CA ASN A 230 8.24 -19.61 4.93
C ASN A 230 9.60 -19.81 4.26
N TYR A 231 9.96 -18.94 3.34
CA TYR A 231 11.21 -19.01 2.57
C TYR A 231 12.48 -18.90 3.45
N ARG A 232 12.34 -18.54 4.72
CA ARG A 232 13.47 -18.47 5.67
C ARG A 232 13.76 -19.80 6.35
N ASP A 233 12.81 -20.73 6.31
CA ASP A 233 12.89 -22.00 7.05
C ASP A 233 13.20 -23.18 6.11
N VAL A 234 13.10 -22.97 4.79
CA VAL A 234 13.25 -24.04 3.78
C VAL A 234 14.09 -23.56 2.60
N GLU A 235 14.70 -24.50 1.90
CA GLU A 235 15.35 -24.24 0.61
C GLU A 235 14.27 -24.06 -0.46
N ILE A 236 14.42 -23.03 -1.32
CA ILE A 236 13.36 -22.57 -2.22
C ILE A 236 12.99 -23.65 -3.25
N GLY A 237 13.98 -24.26 -3.90
CA GLY A 237 13.73 -25.29 -4.92
C GLY A 237 12.97 -26.49 -4.34
N SER A 238 13.40 -26.99 -3.19
CA SER A 238 12.73 -28.10 -2.49
C SER A 238 11.28 -27.74 -2.09
N ALA A 239 11.04 -26.50 -1.68
CA ALA A 239 9.69 -26.04 -1.36
C ALA A 239 8.80 -25.93 -2.61
N LEU A 240 9.37 -25.51 -3.74
CA LEU A 240 8.64 -25.46 -5.02
C LEU A 240 8.30 -26.88 -5.51
N ASP A 241 9.24 -27.83 -5.45
CA ASP A 241 8.99 -29.25 -5.79
C ASP A 241 7.88 -29.86 -4.93
N GLU A 242 7.87 -29.55 -3.61
CA GLU A 242 6.86 -30.06 -2.69
C GLU A 242 5.46 -29.46 -2.95
N HIS A 243 5.41 -28.14 -3.17
CA HIS A 243 4.13 -27.42 -3.22
C HIS A 243 3.60 -27.20 -4.65
N CYS A 244 4.45 -27.35 -5.67
CA CYS A 244 4.11 -27.25 -7.10
C CYS A 244 4.61 -28.47 -7.87
N PRO A 245 4.21 -29.72 -7.50
CA PRO A 245 4.75 -30.95 -8.07
C PRO A 245 4.51 -31.10 -9.58
N ASP A 246 3.49 -30.46 -10.12
CA ASP A 246 3.15 -30.47 -11.53
C ASP A 246 3.74 -29.26 -12.31
N GLY A 247 4.59 -28.46 -11.64
CA GLY A 247 5.17 -27.24 -12.18
C GLY A 247 4.38 -25.98 -11.88
N ILE A 248 4.86 -24.85 -12.41
CA ILE A 248 4.28 -23.52 -12.23
C ILE A 248 3.91 -22.96 -13.62
N ASP A 249 2.62 -22.67 -13.83
CA ASP A 249 2.14 -22.09 -15.10
C ASP A 249 2.32 -20.56 -15.08
N VAL A 250 2.10 -19.91 -13.92
CA VAL A 250 2.22 -18.46 -13.75
C VAL A 250 2.98 -18.13 -12.48
N TYR A 251 4.08 -17.42 -12.62
CA TYR A 251 4.81 -16.82 -11.49
C TYR A 251 4.54 -15.34 -11.39
N PHE A 252 3.98 -14.91 -10.27
CA PHE A 252 3.82 -13.49 -9.93
C PHE A 252 4.98 -13.05 -9.04
N ASP A 253 5.98 -12.43 -9.67
CA ASP A 253 7.23 -12.06 -8.99
C ASP A 253 7.15 -10.68 -8.32
N ASN A 254 7.31 -10.68 -6.99
CA ASN A 254 7.44 -9.47 -6.17
C ASN A 254 8.84 -9.31 -5.54
N VAL A 255 9.78 -10.22 -5.81
CA VAL A 255 11.06 -10.29 -5.08
C VAL A 255 12.27 -10.34 -6.00
N GLY A 256 12.23 -11.15 -7.08
CA GLY A 256 13.40 -11.43 -7.92
C GLY A 256 14.44 -12.34 -7.25
N GLY A 257 15.69 -12.24 -7.70
CA GLY A 257 16.86 -12.94 -7.13
C GLY A 257 16.70 -14.45 -7.10
N GLU A 258 17.18 -15.08 -6.01
CA GLU A 258 17.19 -16.55 -5.85
C GLU A 258 15.81 -17.20 -6.06
N THR A 259 14.72 -16.50 -5.72
CA THR A 259 13.37 -17.02 -5.94
C THR A 259 13.04 -17.07 -7.44
N LEU A 260 13.41 -16.03 -8.18
CA LEU A 260 13.22 -15.99 -9.64
C LEU A 260 14.08 -17.02 -10.35
N ASP A 261 15.33 -17.21 -9.87
CA ASP A 261 16.26 -18.18 -10.46
C ASP A 261 15.82 -19.64 -10.22
N ALA A 262 15.04 -19.89 -9.16
CA ALA A 262 14.54 -21.22 -8.80
C ALA A 262 13.25 -21.63 -9.50
N VAL A 263 12.44 -20.65 -9.96
CA VAL A 263 11.19 -20.85 -10.70
C VAL A 263 11.44 -21.07 -12.18
#